data_6576b300da1dae74c17d50ccf3b5fef8
#
_entry.id   6576b300da1dae74c17d50ccf3b5fef8
#
_cell.length_a   1.000
_cell.length_b   1.000
_cell.length_c   1.000
_cell.angle_alpha   90.00
_cell.angle_beta   90.00
_cell.angle_gamma   90.00
#
_symmetry.space_group_name_H-M   'P 1'
#
loop_
_entity.id
_entity.type
_entity.pdbx_description
1 polymer ?
#
loop_
_entity_poly.entity_id
_entity_poly.type
_entity_poly.pdbx_seq_one_letter_code
_entity_poly.pdbx_strand_id
1 'polypeptide(L)'
;SGKIEGEVQSYTFNDLDYGYYLVHQTGTTKLQSSLVSVYGTSSEIDLKGTTPSIEKRANQETVSINQVVEYTVTGMIPDSTGHAEYVYKIHDTLSKGLDFSDKTGTVNQGTNYNVSVKIGDGAAETVEATLSGDGNRQMSIDLSSWVRNHKNDAGKEFTVTYYAKVNEDAVVTEKNIASLEYGNKPGETTTTKPSEAKTPTYALNINKTDMKTTMLEGAVFRLYQNEQDALAVNDKAMKVKVQDGKYTVDADQ
;
A
#
# COMPACT_ATOMS: atom_id res chain seq x y z
N SER A 1 5.02 7.38 -34.21
CA SER A 1 4.81 6.66 -32.95
C SER A 1 3.80 5.56 -33.15
N GLY A 2 4.01 4.43 -32.54
CA GLY A 2 3.17 3.27 -32.67
C GLY A 2 2.75 2.73 -31.31
N LYS A 3 1.64 2.00 -31.27
CA LYS A 3 1.06 1.37 -30.08
C LYS A 3 1.22 -0.14 -30.18
N ILE A 4 1.55 -0.77 -29.07
CA ILE A 4 1.68 -2.21 -28.90
C ILE A 4 0.57 -2.69 -27.96
N GLU A 5 -0.15 -3.78 -28.31
CA GLU A 5 -1.26 -4.34 -27.52
C GLU A 5 -1.11 -5.86 -27.40
N GLY A 6 -1.45 -6.43 -26.23
CA GLY A 6 -1.45 -7.87 -25.96
C GLY A 6 -0.20 -8.41 -25.26
N GLU A 7 -0.08 -9.74 -25.11
CA GLU A 7 1.02 -10.39 -24.36
C GLU A 7 2.31 -10.53 -25.18
N VAL A 8 2.24 -10.65 -26.50
CA VAL A 8 3.42 -10.63 -27.39
C VAL A 8 3.32 -9.39 -28.26
N GLN A 9 4.22 -8.45 -28.02
CA GLN A 9 4.03 -7.10 -28.48
C GLN A 9 5.21 -6.69 -29.33
N SER A 10 4.96 -6.50 -30.60
CA SER A 10 5.92 -5.89 -31.52
C SER A 10 5.26 -4.70 -32.24
N TYR A 11 6.08 -3.73 -32.58
CA TYR A 11 5.68 -2.62 -33.45
C TYR A 11 6.69 -2.47 -34.56
N THR A 12 6.19 -2.40 -35.81
CA THR A 12 7.03 -2.23 -36.98
C THR A 12 6.91 -0.81 -37.51
N PHE A 13 8.04 -0.15 -37.67
CA PHE A 13 8.15 1.09 -38.40
C PHE A 13 8.52 0.74 -39.84
N ASN A 14 7.69 1.06 -40.81
CA ASN A 14 7.93 0.83 -42.21
C ASN A 14 8.53 2.10 -42.88
N ASP A 15 9.11 1.93 -44.05
CA ASP A 15 9.59 3.01 -44.92
C ASP A 15 10.62 3.93 -44.25
N LEU A 16 11.52 3.33 -43.42
CA LEU A 16 12.64 4.03 -42.83
C LEU A 16 13.78 4.12 -43.82
N ASP A 17 14.37 5.30 -43.90
CA ASP A 17 15.63 5.48 -44.64
C ASP A 17 16.79 4.74 -43.93
N TYR A 18 17.87 4.46 -44.65
CA TYR A 18 19.07 3.95 -44.02
C TYR A 18 19.66 4.98 -43.05
N GLY A 19 19.96 4.54 -41.83
CA GLY A 19 20.47 5.45 -40.80
C GLY A 19 20.46 4.87 -39.40
N TYR A 20 20.73 5.76 -38.44
CA TYR A 20 20.67 5.45 -37.02
C TYR A 20 19.39 6.02 -36.45
N TYR A 21 18.70 5.18 -35.69
CA TYR A 21 17.42 5.54 -35.01
C TYR A 21 17.54 5.30 -33.53
N LEU A 22 17.12 6.28 -32.73
CA LEU A 22 16.96 6.13 -31.30
C LEU A 22 15.52 5.68 -31.02
N VAL A 23 15.38 4.48 -30.50
CA VAL A 23 14.09 3.98 -30.01
C VAL A 23 14.05 4.17 -28.52
N HIS A 24 13.03 4.85 -28.03
CA HIS A 24 12.85 5.18 -26.63
C HIS A 24 11.45 4.77 -26.18
N GLN A 25 11.36 4.00 -25.10
CA GLN A 25 10.11 3.60 -24.49
C GLN A 25 9.80 4.54 -23.31
N THR A 26 8.61 5.12 -23.31
CA THR A 26 8.12 5.98 -22.23
C THR A 26 7.08 5.25 -21.37
N GLY A 27 6.78 5.77 -20.19
CA GLY A 27 5.77 5.18 -19.29
C GLY A 27 6.26 3.96 -18.50
N THR A 28 7.58 3.72 -18.46
CA THR A 28 8.19 2.60 -17.72
C THR A 28 9.03 3.12 -16.55
N THR A 29 9.29 2.25 -15.57
CA THR A 29 10.15 2.57 -14.42
C THR A 29 11.64 2.45 -14.70
N LYS A 30 12.03 1.90 -15.87
CA LYS A 30 13.39 1.88 -16.36
C LYS A 30 13.44 2.57 -17.72
N LEU A 31 14.28 3.58 -17.82
CA LEU A 31 14.65 4.18 -19.09
C LEU A 31 15.28 3.09 -19.97
N GLN A 32 14.62 2.79 -21.09
CA GLN A 32 15.18 1.95 -22.14
C GLN A 32 15.21 2.74 -23.44
N SER A 33 16.42 3.08 -23.82
CA SER A 33 16.70 3.63 -25.15
C SER A 33 17.67 2.71 -25.83
N SER A 34 17.41 2.39 -27.08
CA SER A 34 18.32 1.63 -27.92
C SER A 34 18.60 2.38 -29.19
N LEU A 35 19.89 2.51 -29.53
CA LEU A 35 20.32 3.00 -30.81
C LEU A 35 20.36 1.82 -31.80
N VAL A 36 19.60 1.91 -32.86
CA VAL A 36 19.54 0.89 -33.90
C VAL A 36 20.01 1.47 -35.22
N SER A 37 20.76 0.69 -35.97
CA SER A 37 21.14 1.01 -37.35
C SER A 37 20.28 0.23 -38.33
N VAL A 38 19.70 0.94 -39.29
CA VAL A 38 18.90 0.35 -40.38
C VAL A 38 19.73 0.43 -41.67
N TYR A 39 20.23 -0.72 -42.13
CA TYR A 39 21.03 -0.84 -43.37
C TYR A 39 20.57 -1.97 -44.27
N GLY A 40 19.45 -2.60 -43.97
CA GLY A 40 18.92 -3.76 -44.68
C GLY A 40 17.42 -3.75 -44.74
N THR A 41 16.83 -4.86 -45.11
CA THR A 41 15.39 -5.03 -45.27
C THR A 41 14.64 -5.04 -43.93
N SER A 42 15.30 -5.33 -42.80
CA SER A 42 14.75 -5.27 -41.46
C SER A 42 15.85 -5.14 -40.41
N SER A 43 15.52 -4.48 -39.30
CA SER A 43 16.31 -4.49 -38.05
C SER A 43 15.34 -4.68 -36.90
N GLU A 44 15.70 -5.50 -35.92
CA GLU A 44 14.84 -5.81 -34.73
C GLU A 44 15.57 -5.39 -33.48
N ILE A 45 14.82 -4.88 -32.52
CA ILE A 45 15.28 -4.54 -31.19
C ILE A 45 14.29 -5.02 -30.14
N ASP A 46 14.81 -5.69 -29.12
CA ASP A 46 14.04 -6.04 -27.93
C ASP A 46 14.19 -4.98 -26.84
N LEU A 47 13.12 -4.27 -26.54
CA LEU A 47 13.07 -3.34 -25.42
C LEU A 47 12.42 -4.04 -24.22
N LYS A 48 13.20 -4.25 -23.16
CA LYS A 48 12.70 -4.84 -21.90
C LYS A 48 12.31 -3.74 -20.93
N GLY A 49 11.10 -3.22 -21.07
CA GLY A 49 10.53 -2.27 -20.10
C GLY A 49 9.87 -3.02 -18.91
N THR A 50 10.01 -2.47 -17.71
CA THR A 50 9.19 -2.91 -16.56
C THR A 50 7.97 -2.01 -16.44
N THR A 51 6.79 -2.60 -16.45
CA THR A 51 5.54 -1.87 -16.17
C THR A 51 5.55 -1.36 -14.72
N PRO A 52 4.98 -0.16 -14.46
CA PRO A 52 4.82 0.32 -13.09
C PRO A 52 4.09 -0.69 -12.22
N SER A 53 4.59 -0.87 -11.01
CA SER A 53 3.99 -1.75 -10.01
C SER A 53 4.22 -1.16 -8.61
N ILE A 54 3.42 -1.59 -7.65
CA ILE A 54 3.58 -1.24 -6.25
C ILE A 54 3.58 -2.49 -5.38
N GLU A 55 4.27 -2.42 -4.25
CA GLU A 55 4.23 -3.40 -3.18
C GLU A 55 3.77 -2.74 -1.89
N LYS A 56 2.84 -3.39 -1.19
CA LYS A 56 2.27 -2.91 0.06
C LYS A 56 2.70 -3.79 1.22
N ARG A 57 3.07 -3.16 2.34
CA ARG A 57 3.44 -3.86 3.58
C ARG A 57 2.84 -3.16 4.80
N ALA A 58 2.60 -3.93 5.87
CA ALA A 58 2.36 -3.44 7.21
C ALA A 58 3.62 -3.63 8.05
N ASN A 59 3.88 -2.73 8.99
CA ASN A 59 5.05 -2.81 9.87
C ASN A 59 4.91 -3.85 11.00
N GLN A 60 3.76 -4.51 11.10
CA GLN A 60 3.43 -5.45 12.17
C GLN A 60 2.84 -6.75 11.61
N GLU A 61 3.25 -7.87 12.18
CA GLU A 61 2.72 -9.19 11.84
C GLU A 61 1.38 -9.48 12.51
N THR A 62 1.11 -8.87 13.67
CA THR A 62 -0.12 -9.02 14.46
C THR A 62 -0.52 -7.70 15.08
N VAL A 63 -1.80 -7.47 15.29
CA VAL A 63 -2.31 -6.24 15.87
C VAL A 63 -3.41 -6.50 16.90
N SER A 64 -3.57 -5.56 17.81
CA SER A 64 -4.67 -5.51 18.77
C SER A 64 -5.61 -4.35 18.47
N ILE A 65 -6.85 -4.43 18.97
CA ILE A 65 -7.79 -3.31 18.89
C ILE A 65 -7.16 -2.06 19.53
N ASN A 66 -7.41 -0.91 18.93
CA ASN A 66 -6.84 0.39 19.23
C ASN A 66 -5.35 0.58 18.86
N GLN A 67 -4.66 -0.43 18.42
CA GLN A 67 -3.29 -0.31 17.95
C GLN A 67 -3.22 0.44 16.61
N VAL A 68 -2.16 1.21 16.42
CA VAL A 68 -1.86 1.89 15.15
C VAL A 68 -0.94 1.01 14.31
N VAL A 69 -1.32 0.82 13.07
CA VAL A 69 -0.53 0.10 12.06
C VAL A 69 0.04 1.13 11.09
N GLU A 70 1.34 1.07 10.88
CA GLU A 70 1.99 1.80 9.80
C GLU A 70 1.98 0.96 8.53
N TYR A 71 1.48 1.53 7.45
CA TYR A 71 1.52 0.94 6.12
C TYR A 71 2.51 1.66 5.24
N THR A 72 3.24 0.88 4.47
CA THR A 72 4.13 1.38 3.42
C THR A 72 3.71 0.83 2.08
N VAL A 73 3.71 1.71 1.07
CA VAL A 73 3.56 1.34 -0.34
C VAL A 73 4.82 1.77 -1.05
N THR A 74 5.56 0.83 -1.60
CA THR A 74 6.77 1.08 -2.38
C THR A 74 6.50 0.92 -3.87
N GLY A 75 7.14 1.74 -4.67
CA GLY A 75 7.09 1.68 -6.13
C GLY A 75 8.32 2.34 -6.73
N MET A 76 8.38 2.32 -8.04
CA MET A 76 9.48 2.95 -8.79
C MET A 76 8.95 4.18 -9.53
N ILE A 77 9.69 5.29 -9.50
CA ILE A 77 9.34 6.49 -10.24
C ILE A 77 9.41 6.17 -11.74
N PRO A 78 8.28 6.30 -12.48
CA PRO A 78 8.26 6.03 -13.91
C PRO A 78 8.94 7.17 -14.69
N ASP A 79 9.46 6.85 -15.88
CA ASP A 79 9.83 7.87 -16.82
C ASP A 79 8.58 8.53 -17.43
N SER A 80 8.30 9.74 -17.00
CA SER A 80 7.19 10.57 -17.51
C SER A 80 7.61 11.55 -18.61
N THR A 81 8.81 11.39 -19.17
CA THR A 81 9.33 12.27 -20.23
C THR A 81 8.41 12.22 -21.46
N GLY A 82 8.03 13.39 -21.96
CA GLY A 82 7.11 13.49 -23.09
C GLY A 82 5.63 13.31 -22.77
N HIS A 83 5.27 13.05 -21.51
CA HIS A 83 3.90 12.93 -21.05
C HIS A 83 3.51 14.08 -20.13
N ALA A 84 2.99 15.17 -20.70
CA ALA A 84 2.64 16.38 -19.94
C ALA A 84 1.57 16.12 -18.84
N GLU A 85 0.72 15.12 -19.07
CA GLU A 85 -0.40 14.76 -18.17
C GLU A 85 -0.30 13.29 -17.72
N TYR A 86 0.91 12.85 -17.32
CA TYR A 86 1.11 11.49 -16.84
C TYR A 86 0.32 11.25 -15.56
N VAL A 87 -0.61 10.31 -15.58
CA VAL A 87 -1.40 9.89 -14.42
C VAL A 87 -0.60 8.88 -13.60
N TYR A 88 -0.57 9.08 -12.28
CA TYR A 88 0.02 8.14 -11.34
C TYR A 88 -0.70 8.27 -10.00
N LYS A 89 -1.65 7.36 -9.73
CA LYS A 89 -2.51 7.41 -8.55
C LYS A 89 -2.49 6.08 -7.82
N ILE A 90 -2.35 6.14 -6.51
CA ILE A 90 -2.50 4.97 -5.65
C ILE A 90 -3.90 4.99 -5.07
N HIS A 91 -4.64 3.92 -5.28
CA HIS A 91 -5.94 3.68 -4.66
C HIS A 91 -5.77 2.65 -3.57
N ASP A 92 -6.26 2.97 -2.38
CA ASP A 92 -6.13 2.16 -1.18
C ASP A 92 -7.49 1.93 -0.53
N THR A 93 -7.69 0.74 0.01
CA THR A 93 -8.96 0.38 0.67
C THR A 93 -8.69 -0.41 1.93
N LEU A 94 -9.14 0.15 3.06
CA LEU A 94 -9.12 -0.49 4.36
C LEU A 94 -10.34 -1.41 4.53
N SER A 95 -10.16 -2.56 5.19
CA SER A 95 -11.27 -3.34 5.71
C SER A 95 -11.97 -2.63 6.88
N LYS A 96 -13.14 -3.11 7.26
CA LYS A 96 -14.06 -2.44 8.22
C LYS A 96 -13.44 -2.21 9.60
N GLY A 97 -12.54 -3.09 10.02
CA GLY A 97 -11.85 -3.02 11.31
C GLY A 97 -10.67 -2.04 11.37
N LEU A 98 -10.50 -1.21 10.33
CA LEU A 98 -9.42 -0.23 10.24
C LEU A 98 -9.98 1.16 9.90
N ASP A 99 -9.45 2.20 10.52
CA ASP A 99 -9.75 3.60 10.21
C ASP A 99 -8.45 4.37 9.96
N PHE A 100 -8.37 5.19 8.91
CA PHE A 100 -7.20 6.04 8.68
C PHE A 100 -6.97 6.96 9.86
N SER A 101 -5.74 7.02 10.34
CA SER A 101 -5.34 7.81 11.52
C SER A 101 -3.99 8.50 11.29
N ASP A 102 -3.62 9.37 12.18
CA ASP A 102 -2.24 9.79 12.30
C ASP A 102 -1.39 8.72 13.03
N LYS A 103 -0.11 8.94 13.13
CA LYS A 103 0.81 8.00 13.79
C LYS A 103 0.57 7.88 15.31
N THR A 104 -0.18 8.81 15.92
CA THR A 104 -0.53 8.77 17.35
C THR A 104 -1.85 8.05 17.59
N GLY A 105 -2.56 7.66 16.53
CA GLY A 105 -3.85 6.95 16.60
C GLY A 105 -5.07 7.86 16.64
N THR A 106 -4.91 9.15 16.34
CA THR A 106 -6.05 10.05 16.14
C THR A 106 -6.69 9.75 14.79
N VAL A 107 -7.92 9.23 14.81
CA VAL A 107 -8.67 8.87 13.59
C VAL A 107 -9.00 10.12 12.78
N ASN A 108 -8.78 10.06 11.47
CA ASN A 108 -9.08 11.15 10.57
C ASN A 108 -10.61 11.28 10.38
N GLN A 109 -11.16 12.46 10.67
CA GLN A 109 -12.59 12.74 10.59
C GLN A 109 -13.01 13.40 9.27
N GLY A 110 -12.04 13.90 8.50
CA GLY A 110 -12.28 14.62 7.25
C GLY A 110 -12.04 13.73 6.02
N THR A 111 -12.22 14.34 4.85
CA THR A 111 -11.91 13.71 3.56
C THR A 111 -10.48 13.98 3.08
N ASN A 112 -9.77 14.93 3.67
CA ASN A 112 -8.37 15.20 3.37
C ASN A 112 -7.48 14.45 4.36
N TYR A 113 -6.46 13.80 3.85
CA TYR A 113 -5.54 13.00 4.65
C TYR A 113 -4.11 13.18 4.12
N ASN A 114 -3.16 13.37 5.01
CA ASN A 114 -1.76 13.59 4.63
C ASN A 114 -0.97 12.27 4.67
N VAL A 115 -0.33 11.94 3.57
CA VAL A 115 0.63 10.84 3.48
C VAL A 115 2.05 11.39 3.35
N SER A 116 3.03 10.62 3.80
CA SER A 116 4.45 10.93 3.65
C SER A 116 5.01 10.20 2.44
N VAL A 117 5.68 10.90 1.53
CA VAL A 117 6.32 10.31 0.34
C VAL A 117 7.81 10.65 0.35
N LYS A 118 8.67 9.65 0.15
CA LYS A 118 10.13 9.86 0.07
C LYS A 118 10.76 9.02 -1.05
N ILE A 119 11.88 9.49 -1.59
CA ILE A 119 12.71 8.77 -2.57
C ILE A 119 13.91 8.18 -1.83
N GLY A 120 14.04 6.86 -1.81
CA GLY A 120 15.10 6.17 -1.09
C GLY A 120 15.22 6.65 0.36
N ASP A 121 16.43 7.08 0.75
CA ASP A 121 16.71 7.65 2.08
C ASP A 121 16.60 9.19 2.13
N GLY A 122 16.01 9.81 1.10
CA GLY A 122 15.83 11.25 1.02
C GLY A 122 14.85 11.81 2.05
N ALA A 123 14.70 13.15 2.04
CA ALA A 123 13.72 13.82 2.88
C ALA A 123 12.29 13.43 2.46
N ALA A 124 11.42 13.32 3.45
CA ALA A 124 10.02 13.04 3.22
C ALA A 124 9.27 14.32 2.82
N GLU A 125 8.38 14.20 1.85
CA GLU A 125 7.46 15.22 1.41
C GLU A 125 6.04 14.84 1.84
N THR A 126 5.21 15.82 2.17
CA THR A 126 3.79 15.59 2.46
C THR A 126 2.97 15.72 1.19
N VAL A 127 2.15 14.72 0.91
CA VAL A 127 1.17 14.75 -0.18
C VAL A 127 -0.22 14.57 0.42
N GLU A 128 -1.15 15.42 -0.01
CA GLU A 128 -2.54 15.31 0.39
C GLU A 128 -3.25 14.23 -0.42
N ALA A 129 -3.90 13.31 0.26
CA ALA A 129 -4.75 12.27 -0.29
C ALA A 129 -6.22 12.58 0.02
N THR A 130 -7.12 12.06 -0.79
CA THR A 130 -8.57 12.19 -0.60
C THR A 130 -9.14 10.87 -0.08
N LEU A 131 -9.89 10.95 1.02
CA LEU A 131 -10.65 9.84 1.58
C LEU A 131 -12.09 9.86 1.06
N SER A 132 -12.66 8.68 0.88
CA SER A 132 -14.02 8.47 0.38
C SER A 132 -14.58 7.11 0.81
N GLY A 133 -15.78 6.79 0.31
CA GLY A 133 -16.45 5.53 0.61
C GLY A 133 -17.08 5.49 2.00
N ASP A 134 -17.62 4.34 2.34
CA ASP A 134 -18.25 4.11 3.64
C ASP A 134 -17.20 4.20 4.76
N GLY A 135 -17.44 5.08 5.73
CA GLY A 135 -16.52 5.34 6.83
C GLY A 135 -15.16 5.91 6.40
N ASN A 136 -15.07 6.58 5.24
CA ASN A 136 -13.81 7.13 4.70
C ASN A 136 -12.69 6.08 4.55
N ARG A 137 -13.02 4.83 4.23
CA ARG A 137 -12.07 3.71 4.14
C ARG A 137 -11.43 3.53 2.77
N GLN A 138 -11.74 4.38 1.82
CA GLN A 138 -11.08 4.43 0.52
C GLN A 138 -10.20 5.69 0.46
N MET A 139 -8.97 5.53 0.01
CA MET A 139 -8.02 6.62 -0.15
C MET A 139 -7.52 6.68 -1.58
N SER A 140 -7.49 7.87 -2.16
CA SER A 140 -6.84 8.15 -3.43
C SER A 140 -5.69 9.13 -3.22
N ILE A 141 -4.47 8.71 -3.56
CA ILE A 141 -3.25 9.51 -3.49
C ILE A 141 -2.86 9.87 -4.92
N ASP A 142 -3.06 11.12 -5.33
CA ASP A 142 -2.67 11.58 -6.66
C ASP A 142 -1.19 12.03 -6.67
N LEU A 143 -0.32 11.15 -7.14
CA LEU A 143 1.11 11.40 -7.30
C LEU A 143 1.48 11.89 -8.70
N SER A 144 0.51 12.21 -9.58
CA SER A 144 0.77 12.59 -10.97
C SER A 144 1.70 13.80 -11.09
N SER A 145 1.44 14.86 -10.32
CA SER A 145 2.31 16.04 -10.29
C SER A 145 3.65 15.76 -9.61
N TRP A 146 3.63 14.97 -8.53
CA TRP A 146 4.83 14.58 -7.81
C TRP A 146 5.80 13.81 -8.71
N VAL A 147 5.32 12.81 -9.46
CA VAL A 147 6.13 12.04 -10.43
C VAL A 147 6.72 12.94 -11.51
N ARG A 148 5.93 13.86 -12.07
CA ARG A 148 6.45 14.80 -13.10
C ARG A 148 7.52 15.74 -12.55
N ASN A 149 7.41 16.16 -11.31
CA ASN A 149 8.43 16.99 -10.66
C ASN A 149 9.72 16.22 -10.39
N HIS A 150 9.62 14.91 -10.17
CA HIS A 150 10.75 14.00 -9.91
C HIS A 150 11.16 13.18 -11.14
N LYS A 151 10.90 13.66 -12.37
CA LYS A 151 11.27 12.97 -13.61
C LYS A 151 12.77 12.64 -13.75
N ASN A 152 13.63 13.42 -13.10
CA ASN A 152 15.08 13.18 -13.08
C ASN A 152 15.48 12.01 -12.14
N ASP A 153 14.55 11.55 -11.33
CA ASP A 153 14.70 10.41 -10.43
C ASP A 153 14.02 9.15 -10.97
N ALA A 154 13.66 9.14 -12.27
CA ALA A 154 13.08 7.97 -12.92
C ALA A 154 13.93 6.71 -12.67
N GLY A 155 13.25 5.61 -12.28
CA GLY A 155 13.89 4.36 -11.91
C GLY A 155 14.38 4.28 -10.47
N LYS A 156 14.26 5.34 -9.66
CA LYS A 156 14.48 5.26 -8.20
C LYS A 156 13.25 4.78 -7.48
N GLU A 157 13.44 4.07 -6.36
CA GLU A 157 12.36 3.65 -5.48
C GLU A 157 11.82 4.83 -4.68
N PHE A 158 10.50 4.88 -4.55
CA PHE A 158 9.83 5.75 -3.59
C PHE A 158 9.02 4.93 -2.59
N THR A 159 8.77 5.51 -1.42
CA THR A 159 7.94 4.93 -0.37
C THR A 159 6.87 5.92 0.05
N VAL A 160 5.61 5.50 0.03
CA VAL A 160 4.49 6.20 0.65
C VAL A 160 4.22 5.59 2.01
N THR A 161 4.14 6.41 3.06
CA THR A 161 3.86 5.96 4.43
C THR A 161 2.60 6.64 4.95
N TYR A 162 1.72 5.85 5.58
CA TYR A 162 0.50 6.31 6.23
C TYR A 162 0.07 5.34 7.33
N TYR A 163 -0.97 5.68 8.09
CA TYR A 163 -1.33 4.96 9.31
C TYR A 163 -2.83 4.62 9.32
N ALA A 164 -3.15 3.51 9.97
CA ALA A 164 -4.53 3.19 10.32
C ALA A 164 -4.61 2.64 11.75
N LYS A 165 -5.68 2.97 12.46
CA LYS A 165 -6.00 2.47 13.78
C LYS A 165 -6.94 1.28 13.65
N VAL A 166 -6.66 0.22 14.40
CA VAL A 166 -7.54 -0.95 14.52
C VAL A 166 -8.72 -0.56 15.39
N ASN A 167 -9.94 -0.68 14.88
CA ASN A 167 -11.17 -0.35 15.59
C ASN A 167 -11.87 -1.60 16.16
N GLU A 168 -13.02 -1.41 16.81
CA GLU A 168 -13.77 -2.48 17.46
C GLU A 168 -14.46 -3.46 16.51
N ASP A 169 -14.62 -3.09 15.23
CA ASP A 169 -15.15 -3.97 14.18
C ASP A 169 -14.09 -4.96 13.63
N ALA A 170 -12.86 -4.92 14.15
CA ALA A 170 -11.79 -5.79 13.67
C ALA A 170 -12.11 -7.28 13.81
N VAL A 171 -11.90 -8.02 12.74
CA VAL A 171 -12.07 -9.47 12.67
C VAL A 171 -10.68 -10.15 12.69
N VAL A 172 -10.66 -11.48 12.62
CA VAL A 172 -9.42 -12.29 12.73
C VAL A 172 -8.30 -11.84 11.77
N THR A 173 -8.65 -11.27 10.63
CA THR A 173 -7.65 -10.74 9.69
C THR A 173 -8.19 -9.49 9.03
N GLU A 174 -7.60 -8.36 9.38
CA GLU A 174 -7.84 -7.11 8.67
C GLU A 174 -6.99 -7.03 7.41
N LYS A 175 -7.53 -6.38 6.39
CA LYS A 175 -6.91 -6.25 5.10
C LYS A 175 -6.81 -4.79 4.70
N ASN A 176 -5.69 -4.47 4.10
CA ASN A 176 -5.48 -3.19 3.45
C ASN A 176 -4.94 -3.43 2.05
N ILE A 177 -5.68 -2.99 1.04
CA ILE A 177 -5.44 -3.32 -0.36
C ILE A 177 -5.12 -2.06 -1.13
N ALA A 178 -4.01 -2.05 -1.86
CA ALA A 178 -3.62 -0.95 -2.73
C ALA A 178 -3.49 -1.40 -4.19
N SER A 179 -3.85 -0.53 -5.11
CA SER A 179 -3.59 -0.66 -6.54
C SER A 179 -3.04 0.65 -7.10
N LEU A 180 -2.29 0.56 -8.19
CA LEU A 180 -1.73 1.71 -8.89
C LEU A 180 -2.46 1.91 -10.21
N GLU A 181 -3.02 3.09 -10.41
CA GLU A 181 -3.51 3.58 -11.69
C GLU A 181 -2.42 4.45 -12.33
N TYR A 182 -2.02 4.14 -13.55
CA TYR A 182 -0.97 4.89 -14.25
C TYR A 182 -1.31 5.09 -15.72
N GLY A 183 -0.78 6.17 -16.28
CA GLY A 183 -0.88 6.46 -17.70
C GLY A 183 -0.03 5.49 -18.52
N ASN A 184 -0.65 4.74 -19.41
CA ASN A 184 0.05 3.82 -20.33
C ASN A 184 0.13 4.39 -21.75
N LYS A 185 -0.66 5.40 -22.06
CA LYS A 185 -0.65 6.18 -23.30
C LYS A 185 -1.41 7.50 -23.11
N PRO A 186 -1.26 8.48 -24.00
CA PRO A 186 -1.98 9.75 -23.89
C PRO A 186 -3.49 9.54 -23.79
N GLY A 187 -4.08 10.07 -22.71
CA GLY A 187 -5.53 10.03 -22.45
C GLY A 187 -6.09 8.68 -21.97
N GLU A 188 -5.23 7.69 -21.69
CA GLU A 188 -5.66 6.40 -21.16
C GLU A 188 -4.82 5.99 -19.94
N THR A 189 -5.48 5.32 -19.01
CA THR A 189 -4.85 4.73 -17.83
C THR A 189 -5.04 3.23 -17.77
N THR A 190 -4.20 2.58 -16.98
CA THR A 190 -4.29 1.16 -16.64
C THR A 190 -4.10 1.01 -15.15
N THR A 191 -4.69 -0.04 -14.56
CA THR A 191 -4.56 -0.31 -13.12
C THR A 191 -3.83 -1.63 -12.90
N THR A 192 -2.89 -1.65 -11.96
CA THR A 192 -2.16 -2.86 -11.59
C THR A 192 -3.04 -3.87 -10.88
N LYS A 193 -2.58 -5.12 -10.79
CA LYS A 193 -3.14 -6.06 -9.83
C LYS A 193 -2.97 -5.47 -8.41
N PRO A 194 -3.95 -5.70 -7.51
CA PRO A 194 -3.85 -5.23 -6.14
C PRO A 194 -2.68 -5.85 -5.38
N SER A 195 -2.04 -5.06 -4.52
CA SER A 195 -1.12 -5.51 -3.48
C SER A 195 -1.82 -5.42 -2.13
N GLU A 196 -1.77 -6.48 -1.34
CA GLU A 196 -2.51 -6.61 -0.08
C GLU A 196 -1.54 -6.76 1.09
N ALA A 197 -1.77 -5.98 2.16
CA ALA A 197 -1.19 -6.22 3.48
C ALA A 197 -2.27 -6.80 4.41
N LYS A 198 -1.89 -7.79 5.20
CA LYS A 198 -2.75 -8.44 6.19
C LYS A 198 -2.24 -8.15 7.58
N THR A 199 -3.15 -7.80 8.48
CA THR A 199 -2.88 -7.58 9.89
C THR A 199 -3.83 -8.45 10.71
N PRO A 200 -3.43 -9.70 11.03
CA PRO A 200 -4.27 -10.60 11.81
C PRO A 200 -4.41 -10.10 13.26
N THR A 201 -5.62 -10.22 13.78
CA THR A 201 -5.95 -10.12 15.20
C THR A 201 -6.26 -11.52 15.74
N TYR A 202 -5.89 -11.80 16.97
CA TYR A 202 -6.15 -13.09 17.56
C TYR A 202 -7.12 -12.95 18.75
N ALA A 203 -8.12 -13.82 18.81
CA ALA A 203 -9.02 -13.95 19.94
C ALA A 203 -8.54 -15.07 20.86
N LEU A 204 -8.50 -14.80 22.16
CA LEU A 204 -8.27 -15.81 23.19
C LEU A 204 -9.60 -16.20 23.81
N ASN A 205 -10.02 -17.45 23.61
CA ASN A 205 -11.18 -18.01 24.28
C ASN A 205 -10.72 -18.84 25.49
N ILE A 206 -11.21 -18.49 26.68
CA ILE A 206 -10.89 -19.20 27.91
C ILE A 206 -12.17 -19.89 28.41
N ASN A 207 -12.15 -21.22 28.44
CA ASN A 207 -13.22 -22.02 29.00
C ASN A 207 -12.75 -22.61 30.36
N LYS A 208 -13.37 -22.21 31.43
CA LYS A 208 -13.15 -22.81 32.76
C LYS A 208 -14.22 -23.85 33.04
N THR A 209 -13.82 -25.10 33.11
CA THR A 209 -14.70 -26.24 33.39
C THR A 209 -14.20 -27.03 34.59
N ASP A 210 -15.11 -27.77 35.23
CA ASP A 210 -14.77 -28.81 36.19
C ASP A 210 -14.27 -30.08 35.45
N MET A 211 -13.90 -31.11 36.21
CA MET A 211 -13.45 -32.38 35.62
C MET A 211 -14.54 -33.12 34.82
N LYS A 212 -15.80 -32.70 34.91
CA LYS A 212 -16.95 -33.27 34.20
C LYS A 212 -17.41 -32.38 33.03
N THR A 213 -16.59 -31.43 32.61
CA THR A 213 -16.87 -30.48 31.53
C THR A 213 -17.99 -29.46 31.79
N THR A 214 -18.45 -29.33 33.06
CA THR A 214 -19.41 -28.31 33.42
C THR A 214 -18.72 -26.94 33.54
N MET A 215 -19.29 -25.91 32.90
CA MET A 215 -18.81 -24.55 32.99
C MET A 215 -18.84 -24.03 34.42
N LEU A 216 -17.77 -23.42 34.91
CA LEU A 216 -17.65 -22.87 36.23
C LEU A 216 -17.88 -21.35 36.20
N GLU A 217 -18.82 -20.88 36.98
CA GLU A 217 -19.09 -19.45 37.16
C GLU A 217 -18.14 -18.81 38.19
N GLY A 218 -17.98 -17.48 38.11
CA GLY A 218 -17.20 -16.68 39.04
C GLY A 218 -15.69 -16.79 38.93
N ALA A 219 -15.13 -17.43 37.90
CA ALA A 219 -13.71 -17.44 37.68
C ALA A 219 -13.24 -16.05 37.20
N VAL A 220 -12.20 -15.52 37.87
CA VAL A 220 -11.59 -14.24 37.52
C VAL A 220 -10.29 -14.52 36.80
N PHE A 221 -10.11 -13.91 35.60
CA PHE A 221 -8.90 -14.01 34.82
C PHE A 221 -8.23 -12.64 34.70
N ARG A 222 -6.90 -12.66 34.64
CA ARG A 222 -6.07 -11.48 34.32
C ARG A 222 -5.20 -11.83 33.13
N LEU A 223 -5.18 -10.98 32.12
CA LEU A 223 -4.35 -11.14 30.93
C LEU A 223 -3.12 -10.26 31.08
N TYR A 224 -1.96 -10.79 30.76
CA TYR A 224 -0.67 -10.07 30.77
C TYR A 224 0.03 -10.22 29.45
N GLN A 225 0.84 -9.25 29.04
CA GLN A 225 1.61 -9.28 27.80
C GLN A 225 2.79 -10.26 27.86
N ASN A 226 3.28 -10.59 29.04
CA ASN A 226 4.42 -11.47 29.22
C ASN A 226 4.28 -12.33 30.48
N GLU A 227 5.03 -13.42 30.52
CA GLU A 227 5.02 -14.40 31.59
C GLU A 227 5.52 -13.83 32.93
N GLN A 228 6.53 -12.97 32.88
CA GLN A 228 7.12 -12.40 34.10
C GLN A 228 6.11 -11.57 34.90
N ASP A 229 5.33 -10.72 34.22
CA ASP A 229 4.30 -9.91 34.86
C ASP A 229 3.11 -10.79 35.32
N ALA A 230 2.78 -11.85 34.58
CA ALA A 230 1.76 -12.82 34.96
C ALA A 230 2.13 -13.59 36.23
N LEU A 231 3.38 -14.06 36.35
CA LEU A 231 3.89 -14.74 37.53
C LEU A 231 3.99 -13.83 38.75
N ALA A 232 4.33 -12.57 38.56
CA ALA A 232 4.37 -11.56 39.61
C ALA A 232 2.98 -11.13 40.09
N VAL A 233 1.92 -11.43 39.38
CA VAL A 233 0.53 -11.00 39.64
C VAL A 233 0.47 -9.49 39.96
N ASN A 234 1.26 -8.71 39.25
CA ASN A 234 1.37 -7.27 39.47
C ASN A 234 0.19 -6.49 38.83
N ASP A 235 0.22 -5.18 38.91
CA ASP A 235 -0.79 -4.24 38.40
C ASP A 235 -0.73 -4.01 36.89
N LYS A 236 0.20 -4.67 36.18
CA LYS A 236 0.35 -4.57 34.72
C LYS A 236 -0.58 -5.49 33.94
N ALA A 237 -1.61 -6.04 34.57
CA ALA A 237 -2.65 -6.74 33.85
C ALA A 237 -3.28 -5.79 32.82
N MET A 238 -3.46 -6.30 31.60
CA MET A 238 -4.09 -5.54 30.52
C MET A 238 -5.50 -5.12 30.95
N LYS A 239 -5.78 -3.83 30.87
CA LYS A 239 -7.16 -3.34 31.09
C LYS A 239 -8.01 -3.71 29.91
N VAL A 240 -9.26 -4.04 30.19
CA VAL A 240 -10.24 -4.42 29.17
C VAL A 240 -11.51 -3.61 29.33
N LYS A 241 -12.09 -3.23 28.20
CA LYS A 241 -13.47 -2.72 28.12
C LYS A 241 -14.40 -3.90 27.80
N VAL A 242 -15.60 -3.87 28.33
CA VAL A 242 -16.64 -4.87 28.03
C VAL A 242 -17.73 -4.20 27.21
N GLN A 243 -17.95 -4.70 26.00
CA GLN A 243 -19.05 -4.25 25.15
C GLN A 243 -19.73 -5.48 24.57
N ASP A 244 -21.05 -5.57 24.66
CA ASP A 244 -21.86 -6.67 24.14
C ASP A 244 -21.35 -8.07 24.53
N GLY A 245 -20.83 -8.22 25.76
CA GLY A 245 -20.28 -9.47 26.27
C GLY A 245 -18.92 -9.85 25.75
N LYS A 246 -18.28 -8.98 24.95
CA LYS A 246 -16.90 -9.13 24.48
C LYS A 246 -15.94 -8.28 25.31
N TYR A 247 -14.78 -8.84 25.58
CA TYR A 247 -13.69 -8.15 26.25
C TYR A 247 -12.71 -7.67 25.20
N THR A 248 -12.45 -6.37 25.13
CA THR A 248 -11.45 -5.76 24.25
C THR A 248 -10.37 -5.07 25.08
N VAL A 249 -9.13 -5.17 24.66
CA VAL A 249 -8.02 -4.49 25.35
C VAL A 249 -8.23 -2.97 25.26
N ASP A 250 -8.15 -2.29 26.41
CA ASP A 250 -8.19 -0.84 26.50
C ASP A 250 -6.79 -0.28 26.23
N ALA A 251 -6.63 0.44 25.11
CA ALA A 251 -5.33 0.98 24.70
C ALA A 251 -4.97 2.33 25.36
N ASP A 252 -5.86 2.92 26.14
CA ASP A 252 -5.62 4.18 26.85
C ASP A 252 -4.77 3.99 28.13
N GLN A 253 -3.74 3.11 28.05
CA GLN A 253 -2.82 2.80 29.17
C GLN A 253 -1.43 3.34 28.92
#